data_30c2c353d53dca8876d0c6820eb56617
#
_entry.id   30c2c353d53dca8876d0c6820eb56617
#
_cell.length_a   1.000
_cell.length_b   1.000
_cell.length_c   1.000
_cell.angle_alpha   90.00
_cell.angle_beta   90.00
_cell.angle_gamma   90.00
#
_symmetry.space_group_name_H-M   'P 1'
#
loop_
_entity.id
_entity.type
_entity.pdbx_description
1 polymer ?
#
loop_
_entity_poly.entity_id
_entity_poly.type
_entity_poly.pdbx_seq_one_letter_code
_entity_poly.pdbx_strand_id
1 'polypeptide(L)'
;MKIKSLIKFLLLILFFIFPYALHAKKIPNLIGTWEGENIKSSVKKGFVRSNNIVEITEQKSRVFRGFVIHKSGKEKFVGVIKSNNKDFFWADSSDDDGKVIGTILNKETIETCYLDSGRDAVAGCSILKKIK
;
A
#
# COMPACT_ATOMS: atom_id res chain seq x y z
N MET A 1 -30.64 -42.07 34.09
CA MET A 1 -29.29 -42.26 33.50
C MET A 1 -29.09 -41.59 32.10
N LYS A 2 -30.15 -41.19 31.43
CA LYS A 2 -30.06 -40.58 30.06
C LYS A 2 -29.79 -39.06 30.05
N ILE A 3 -30.20 -38.33 31.09
CA ILE A 3 -30.08 -36.86 31.16
C ILE A 3 -28.61 -36.38 31.32
N LYS A 4 -27.81 -37.09 32.15
CA LYS A 4 -26.40 -36.73 32.37
C LYS A 4 -25.53 -36.94 31.12
N SER A 5 -25.90 -37.90 30.23
CA SER A 5 -25.22 -38.16 28.99
C SER A 5 -25.57 -37.08 27.95
N LEU A 6 -26.83 -36.63 27.94
CA LEU A 6 -27.28 -35.57 27.02
C LEU A 6 -26.61 -34.21 27.32
N ILE A 7 -26.44 -33.88 28.61
CA ILE A 7 -25.78 -32.65 29.04
C ILE A 7 -24.28 -32.68 28.67
N LYS A 8 -23.60 -33.83 28.81
CA LYS A 8 -22.19 -33.94 28.36
C LYS A 8 -22.05 -33.79 26.85
N PHE A 9 -23.00 -34.33 26.10
CA PHE A 9 -23.00 -34.20 24.64
C PHE A 9 -23.29 -32.77 24.18
N LEU A 10 -24.19 -32.08 24.86
CA LEU A 10 -24.52 -30.67 24.62
C LEU A 10 -23.31 -29.74 24.95
N LEU A 11 -22.60 -30.02 26.04
CA LEU A 11 -21.39 -29.29 26.41
C LEU A 11 -20.23 -29.51 25.41
N LEU A 12 -20.13 -30.71 24.83
CA LEU A 12 -19.12 -31.02 23.83
C LEU A 12 -19.39 -30.25 22.51
N ILE A 13 -20.67 -30.12 22.12
CA ILE A 13 -21.06 -29.37 20.92
C ILE A 13 -20.83 -27.86 21.11
N LEU A 14 -21.05 -27.31 22.32
CA LEU A 14 -20.77 -25.91 22.60
C LEU A 14 -19.26 -25.56 22.45
N PHE A 15 -18.38 -26.51 22.68
CA PHE A 15 -16.93 -26.29 22.52
C PHE A 15 -16.48 -26.23 21.05
N PHE A 16 -17.27 -26.80 20.12
CA PHE A 16 -16.98 -26.76 18.69
C PHE A 16 -17.57 -25.53 17.99
N ILE A 17 -18.43 -24.75 18.67
CA ILE A 17 -18.98 -23.50 18.17
C ILE A 17 -18.15 -22.30 18.67
N PHE A 18 -16.88 -22.48 19.04
CA PHE A 18 -16.01 -21.33 19.14
C PHE A 18 -15.92 -20.72 17.76
N PRO A 19 -16.42 -19.48 17.55
CA PRO A 19 -16.28 -18.82 16.29
C PRO A 19 -14.78 -18.76 16.02
N TYR A 20 -14.37 -19.31 14.90
CA TYR A 20 -13.15 -18.86 14.26
C TYR A 20 -13.35 -17.36 14.11
N ALA A 21 -12.90 -16.58 15.09
CA ALA A 21 -12.80 -15.15 14.95
C ALA A 21 -11.87 -14.98 13.76
N LEU A 22 -12.45 -14.84 12.57
CA LEU A 22 -11.77 -14.38 11.37
C LEU A 22 -11.15 -13.06 11.81
N HIS A 23 -9.88 -13.09 12.19
CA HIS A 23 -9.11 -11.89 12.43
C HIS A 23 -9.03 -11.18 11.08
N ALA A 24 -10.02 -10.33 10.84
CA ALA A 24 -10.01 -9.46 9.68
C ALA A 24 -8.70 -8.69 9.72
N LYS A 25 -7.79 -9.04 8.82
CA LYS A 25 -6.44 -8.48 8.79
C LYS A 25 -6.57 -6.97 8.68
N LYS A 26 -6.11 -6.25 9.70
CA LYS A 26 -6.25 -4.80 9.81
C LYS A 26 -5.65 -4.13 8.56
N ILE A 27 -6.40 -3.23 7.95
CA ILE A 27 -5.94 -2.44 6.81
C ILE A 27 -4.74 -1.58 7.27
N PRO A 28 -3.60 -1.62 6.57
CA PRO A 28 -2.45 -0.80 6.91
C PRO A 28 -2.76 0.69 6.84
N ASN A 29 -2.19 1.48 7.76
CA ASN A 29 -2.27 2.93 7.72
C ASN A 29 -1.02 3.48 7.04
N LEU A 30 -1.20 4.12 5.90
CA LEU A 30 -0.12 4.70 5.10
C LEU A 30 0.06 6.22 5.34
N ILE A 31 -0.82 6.87 6.12
CA ILE A 31 -0.70 8.32 6.39
C ILE A 31 0.68 8.65 6.94
N GLY A 32 1.30 9.66 6.36
CA GLY A 32 2.61 10.17 6.78
C GLY A 32 3.48 10.59 5.60
N THR A 33 4.71 10.97 5.90
CA THR A 33 5.72 11.33 4.92
C THR A 33 6.73 10.20 4.77
N TRP A 34 7.00 9.85 3.52
CA TRP A 34 7.85 8.75 3.11
C TRP A 34 8.96 9.27 2.21
N GLU A 35 10.19 8.83 2.42
CA GLU A 35 11.35 9.31 1.68
C GLU A 35 12.31 8.17 1.34
N GLY A 36 12.95 8.27 0.17
CA GLY A 36 13.97 7.33 -0.26
C GLY A 36 14.57 7.66 -1.60
N GLU A 37 15.67 6.97 -1.92
CA GLU A 37 16.32 7.10 -3.21
C GLU A 37 15.49 6.43 -4.30
N ASN A 38 15.35 7.10 -5.42
CA ASN A 38 14.74 6.60 -6.63
C ASN A 38 15.80 6.42 -7.71
N ILE A 39 15.90 5.20 -8.23
CA ILE A 39 16.72 4.89 -9.40
C ILE A 39 15.76 4.55 -10.54
N LYS A 40 15.84 5.31 -11.61
CA LYS A 40 14.99 5.14 -12.77
C LYS A 40 15.78 5.13 -14.07
N SER A 41 15.25 4.45 -15.06
CA SER A 41 15.71 4.50 -16.45
C SER A 41 14.68 5.24 -17.30
N SER A 42 15.13 6.12 -18.13
CA SER A 42 14.32 6.88 -19.09
C SER A 42 14.89 6.67 -20.49
N VAL A 43 14.04 6.45 -21.47
CA VAL A 43 14.44 6.34 -22.87
C VAL A 43 15.21 7.59 -23.32
N LYS A 44 14.77 8.76 -22.87
CA LYS A 44 15.35 10.05 -23.28
C LYS A 44 16.60 10.44 -22.48
N LYS A 45 16.67 10.13 -21.18
CA LYS A 45 17.71 10.63 -20.28
C LYS A 45 18.67 9.53 -19.77
N GLY A 46 18.42 8.26 -20.10
CA GLY A 46 19.17 7.14 -19.54
C GLY A 46 18.90 6.93 -18.06
N PHE A 47 19.92 6.53 -17.31
CA PHE A 47 19.81 6.26 -15.86
C PHE A 47 19.87 7.53 -15.05
N VAL A 48 18.90 7.71 -14.14
CA VAL A 48 18.78 8.90 -13.29
C VAL A 48 18.57 8.47 -11.84
N ARG A 49 19.26 9.13 -10.92
CA ARG A 49 19.04 9.03 -9.47
C ARG A 49 18.39 10.30 -8.95
N SER A 50 17.45 10.17 -8.05
CA SER A 50 16.80 11.30 -7.41
C SER A 50 16.31 10.89 -6.02
N ASN A 51 16.05 11.86 -5.16
CA ASN A 51 15.31 11.60 -3.92
C ASN A 51 13.83 11.67 -4.21
N ASN A 52 13.07 10.71 -3.69
CA ASN A 52 11.63 10.62 -3.83
C ASN A 52 10.97 10.88 -2.48
N ILE A 53 10.09 11.87 -2.41
CA ILE A 53 9.34 12.22 -1.20
C ILE A 53 7.85 12.11 -1.53
N VAL A 54 7.14 11.34 -0.71
CA VAL A 54 5.71 11.11 -0.84
C VAL A 54 5.02 11.46 0.47
N GLU A 55 4.02 12.31 0.42
CA GLU A 55 3.20 12.70 1.55
C GLU A 55 1.79 12.15 1.38
N ILE A 56 1.41 11.13 2.17
CA ILE A 56 0.04 10.61 2.21
C ILE A 56 -0.71 11.35 3.30
N THR A 57 -1.65 12.20 2.90
CA THR A 57 -2.34 13.14 3.80
C THR A 57 -3.65 12.61 4.35
N GLU A 58 -4.32 11.73 3.60
CA GLU A 58 -5.62 11.20 3.98
C GLU A 58 -5.75 9.73 3.57
N GLN A 59 -6.44 8.95 4.42
CA GLN A 59 -6.82 7.58 4.13
C GLN A 59 -8.19 7.29 4.72
N LYS A 60 -9.10 6.75 3.90
CA LYS A 60 -10.40 6.24 4.32
C LYS A 60 -10.52 4.78 3.87
N SER A 61 -10.47 3.87 4.84
CA SER A 61 -10.40 2.43 4.55
C SER A 61 -9.20 2.11 3.64
N ARG A 62 -9.44 1.60 2.44
CA ARG A 62 -8.40 1.19 1.47
C ARG A 62 -7.98 2.30 0.52
N VAL A 63 -8.74 3.38 0.44
CA VAL A 63 -8.41 4.50 -0.47
C VAL A 63 -7.64 5.58 0.27
N PHE A 64 -6.65 6.14 -0.39
CA PHE A 64 -5.79 7.19 0.16
C PHE A 64 -5.45 8.23 -0.89
N ARG A 65 -4.98 9.38 -0.45
CA ARG A 65 -4.52 10.47 -1.33
C ARG A 65 -3.39 11.25 -0.70
N GLY A 66 -2.65 11.94 -1.54
CA GLY A 66 -1.51 12.72 -1.09
C GLY A 66 -0.81 13.45 -2.21
N PHE A 67 0.48 13.66 -2.02
CA PHE A 67 1.34 14.40 -2.93
C PHE A 67 2.67 13.68 -3.14
N VAL A 68 3.14 13.65 -4.37
CA VAL A 68 4.56 13.45 -4.67
C VAL A 68 5.23 14.81 -4.68
N ILE A 69 6.35 14.93 -4.00
CA ILE A 69 7.06 16.21 -3.83
C ILE A 69 8.30 16.20 -4.72
N HIS A 70 8.33 17.10 -5.67
CA HIS A 70 9.43 17.32 -6.61
C HIS A 70 10.12 18.67 -6.34
N LYS A 71 11.28 18.87 -6.94
CA LYS A 71 11.97 20.18 -6.91
C LYS A 71 11.12 21.30 -7.51
N SER A 72 10.26 20.98 -8.48
CA SER A 72 9.38 21.91 -9.19
C SER A 72 8.02 22.13 -8.51
N GLY A 73 7.67 21.39 -7.46
CA GLY A 73 6.38 21.50 -6.78
C GLY A 73 5.83 20.21 -6.26
N LYS A 74 4.53 20.20 -5.97
CA LYS A 74 3.79 19.04 -5.48
C LYS A 74 2.79 18.56 -6.53
N GLU A 75 2.75 17.27 -6.76
CA GLU A 75 1.82 16.61 -7.64
C GLU A 75 0.85 15.74 -6.84
N LYS A 76 -0.45 15.93 -7.07
CA LYS A 76 -1.51 15.19 -6.37
C LYS A 76 -1.60 13.76 -6.90
N PHE A 77 -1.95 12.82 -6.02
CA PHE A 77 -2.30 11.47 -6.41
C PHE A 77 -3.47 10.92 -5.60
N VAL A 78 -4.10 9.89 -6.13
CA VAL A 78 -5.11 9.06 -5.47
C VAL A 78 -4.70 7.61 -5.57
N GLY A 79 -4.90 6.85 -4.50
CA GLY A 79 -4.43 5.47 -4.43
C GLY A 79 -5.40 4.52 -3.73
N VAL A 80 -5.14 3.23 -3.88
CA VAL A 80 -5.92 2.16 -3.28
C VAL A 80 -5.04 1.00 -2.82
N ILE A 81 -5.26 0.52 -1.60
CA ILE A 81 -4.65 -0.70 -1.06
C ILE A 81 -5.46 -1.90 -1.52
N LYS A 82 -4.83 -2.90 -2.10
CA LYS A 82 -5.48 -4.15 -2.53
C LYS A 82 -6.03 -4.94 -1.34
N SER A 83 -6.93 -5.87 -1.64
CA SER A 83 -7.56 -6.74 -0.63
C SER A 83 -6.58 -7.58 0.19
N ASN A 84 -5.38 -7.85 -0.35
CA ASN A 84 -4.32 -8.56 0.34
C ASN A 84 -3.63 -7.76 1.46
N ASN A 85 -3.97 -6.47 1.65
CA ASN A 85 -3.37 -5.54 2.61
C ASN A 85 -1.84 -5.37 2.46
N LYS A 86 -1.31 -5.65 1.30
CA LYS A 86 0.11 -5.62 1.01
C LYS A 86 0.43 -4.74 -0.20
N ASP A 87 -0.31 -4.93 -1.27
CA ASP A 87 -0.07 -4.19 -2.50
C ASP A 87 -0.99 -2.98 -2.61
N PHE A 88 -0.53 -1.94 -3.27
CA PHE A 88 -1.31 -0.75 -3.56
C PHE A 88 -0.97 -0.19 -4.93
N PHE A 89 -1.84 0.66 -5.42
CA PHE A 89 -1.64 1.42 -6.65
C PHE A 89 -1.96 2.88 -6.38
N TRP A 90 -1.32 3.78 -7.11
CA TRP A 90 -1.82 5.14 -7.25
C TRP A 90 -1.64 5.66 -8.67
N ALA A 91 -2.46 6.65 -8.99
CA ALA A 91 -2.37 7.46 -10.19
C ALA A 91 -2.19 8.91 -9.77
N ASP A 92 -1.27 9.61 -10.38
CA ASP A 92 -1.05 11.03 -10.15
C ASP A 92 -1.94 11.90 -11.06
N SER A 93 -1.94 13.19 -10.79
CA SER A 93 -2.76 14.16 -11.49
C SER A 93 -2.03 14.82 -12.67
N SER A 94 -0.89 14.26 -13.08
CA SER A 94 -0.16 14.75 -14.25
C SER A 94 -0.88 14.38 -15.56
N ASP A 95 -0.55 15.09 -16.62
CA ASP A 95 -1.05 14.82 -17.97
C ASP A 95 -0.36 13.60 -18.62
N ASP A 96 0.56 12.95 -17.92
CA ASP A 96 1.17 11.71 -18.35
C ASP A 96 0.36 10.48 -17.88
N ASP A 97 0.60 9.34 -18.51
CA ASP A 97 -0.05 8.07 -18.18
C ASP A 97 0.68 7.32 -17.03
N GLY A 98 1.48 8.01 -16.24
CA GLY A 98 2.29 7.46 -15.18
C GLY A 98 1.46 6.78 -14.09
N LYS A 99 1.90 5.60 -13.70
CA LYS A 99 1.26 4.78 -12.65
C LYS A 99 2.30 4.27 -11.68
N VAL A 100 1.90 4.20 -10.42
CA VAL A 100 2.72 3.60 -9.38
C VAL A 100 2.08 2.32 -8.90
N ILE A 101 2.88 1.27 -8.87
CA ILE A 101 2.58 0.00 -8.21
C ILE A 101 3.43 -0.04 -6.95
N GLY A 102 2.83 -0.32 -5.81
CA GLY A 102 3.56 -0.37 -4.56
C GLY A 102 3.30 -1.61 -3.73
N THR A 103 4.23 -1.90 -2.84
CA THR A 103 4.17 -2.99 -1.88
C THR A 103 4.52 -2.48 -0.49
N ILE A 104 3.68 -2.78 0.49
CA ILE A 104 3.92 -2.49 1.91
C ILE A 104 4.83 -3.59 2.45
N LEU A 105 6.09 -3.26 2.71
CA LEU A 105 7.08 -4.19 3.23
C LEU A 105 6.92 -4.38 4.75
N ASN A 106 6.67 -3.29 5.46
CA ASN A 106 6.34 -3.25 6.88
C ASN A 106 5.68 -1.91 7.24
N LYS A 107 5.48 -1.62 8.54
CA LYS A 107 4.81 -0.39 9.01
C LYS A 107 5.54 0.90 8.64
N GLU A 108 6.84 0.83 8.37
CA GLU A 108 7.73 1.98 8.16
C GLU A 108 8.46 1.94 6.83
N THR A 109 8.16 0.94 5.99
CA THR A 109 8.84 0.78 4.71
C THR A 109 7.86 0.32 3.63
N ILE A 110 7.86 1.04 2.53
CA ILE A 110 7.12 0.70 1.31
C ILE A 110 8.07 0.68 0.11
N GLU A 111 7.79 -0.19 -0.83
CA GLU A 111 8.37 -0.12 -2.17
C GLU A 111 7.38 0.56 -3.11
N THR A 112 7.86 1.40 -4.00
CA THR A 112 7.05 2.03 -5.05
C THR A 112 7.78 1.92 -6.38
N CYS A 113 7.10 1.42 -7.40
CA CYS A 113 7.63 1.34 -8.76
C CYS A 113 6.77 2.22 -9.68
N TYR A 114 7.38 3.21 -10.28
CA TYR A 114 6.79 4.09 -11.27
C TYR A 114 6.98 3.52 -12.68
N LEU A 115 5.93 3.56 -13.45
CA LEU A 115 5.92 3.16 -14.85
C LEU A 115 5.16 4.21 -15.66
N ASP A 116 5.81 4.72 -16.70
CA ASP A 116 5.20 5.56 -17.70
C ASP A 116 5.53 4.99 -19.08
N SER A 117 4.55 5.00 -19.96
CA SER A 117 4.64 4.41 -21.30
C SER A 117 4.75 5.49 -22.38
N GLY A 118 5.14 5.08 -23.59
CA GLY A 118 5.20 5.95 -24.75
C GLY A 118 6.62 6.28 -25.19
N ARG A 119 6.76 7.36 -25.97
CA ARG A 119 8.02 7.74 -26.61
C ARG A 119 9.12 8.08 -25.59
N ASP A 120 8.75 8.67 -24.47
CA ASP A 120 9.64 9.09 -23.40
C ASP A 120 9.50 8.14 -22.16
N ALA A 121 9.23 6.85 -22.40
CA ALA A 121 8.98 5.86 -21.35
C ALA A 121 10.01 5.92 -20.21
N VAL A 122 9.50 5.77 -18.99
CA VAL A 122 10.29 5.80 -17.75
C VAL A 122 9.88 4.61 -16.88
N ALA A 123 10.85 3.96 -16.28
CA ALA A 123 10.62 2.96 -15.26
C ALA A 123 11.63 3.10 -14.10
N GLY A 124 11.17 2.92 -12.88
CA GLY A 124 12.05 2.97 -11.71
C GLY A 124 11.35 2.57 -10.44
N CYS A 125 12.11 2.10 -9.46
CA CYS A 125 11.60 1.74 -8.15
C CYS A 125 12.35 2.50 -7.05
N SER A 126 11.65 2.71 -5.93
CA SER A 126 12.18 3.32 -4.71
C SER A 126 11.79 2.49 -3.50
N ILE A 127 12.69 2.33 -2.56
CA ILE A 127 12.37 1.90 -1.20
C ILE A 127 12.22 3.16 -0.35
N LEU A 128 11.01 3.41 0.11
CA LEU A 128 10.69 4.59 0.90
C LEU A 128 10.52 4.21 2.37
N LYS A 129 11.15 5.02 3.24
CA LYS A 129 11.00 4.90 4.69
C LYS A 129 10.12 6.02 5.23
N LYS A 130 9.29 5.69 6.19
CA LYS A 130 8.46 6.66 6.89
C LYS A 130 9.32 7.56 7.76
N ILE A 131 9.19 8.89 7.60
CA ILE A 131 9.95 9.88 8.35
C ILE A 131 9.07 10.72 9.28
N LYS A 132 7.74 10.71 9.07
CA LYS A 132 6.73 11.37 9.93
C LYS A 132 5.41 10.63 9.86
#